data_44468267180bcaf3e832fcb98c657f9e
#
_entry.id   44468267180bcaf3e832fcb98c657f9e
#
_cell.length_a   1.000
_cell.length_b   1.000
_cell.length_c   1.000
_cell.angle_alpha   90.00
_cell.angle_beta   90.00
_cell.angle_gamma   90.00
#
_symmetry.space_group_name_H-M   'P 1'
#
loop_
_entity.id
_entity.type
_entity.pdbx_description
1 polymer ?
#
loop_
_entity_poly.entity_id
_entity_poly.type
_entity_poly.pdbx_seq_one_letter_code
_entity_poly.pdbx_strand_id
1 'polypeptide(L)'
;LYYGEELGMKGSGKDENKRAPMYWSEDSAVDGMCKGPADMDTIKMKYGALETQEEDGNSIYQFVKQTIKLRNEYPEIARGTVTFEESVSDDKVCVIKKTYGNSELLLVYNLAPESVEVDLSGVTAGEKSGSDLEVGGVLLTGTEEAVLQDGTLTMPGYSVVIVK
;
A
#
# COMPACT_ATOMS: atom_id res chain seq x y z
N LEU A 1 11.86 2.17 5.53
CA LEU A 1 10.83 2.13 6.56
C LEU A 1 11.48 2.41 7.91
N TYR A 2 11.00 3.41 8.61
CA TYR A 2 11.41 3.71 9.99
C TYR A 2 10.44 3.00 10.94
N TYR A 3 10.91 2.55 12.10
CA TYR A 3 10.07 1.81 13.03
C TYR A 3 8.85 2.64 13.47
N GLY A 4 7.69 1.99 13.55
CA GLY A 4 6.43 2.62 13.91
C GLY A 4 5.66 3.26 12.76
N GLU A 5 6.26 3.39 11.56
CA GLU A 5 5.52 3.84 10.36
C GLU A 5 4.41 2.85 10.00
N GLU A 6 4.68 1.55 10.19
CA GLU A 6 3.72 0.46 9.97
C GLU A 6 2.52 0.49 10.94
N LEU A 7 2.62 1.22 12.04
CA LEU A 7 1.53 1.45 12.98
C LEU A 7 0.94 2.87 12.90
N GLY A 8 1.51 3.73 12.05
CA GLY A 8 1.14 5.14 11.99
C GLY A 8 1.43 5.88 13.30
N MET A 9 2.52 5.52 13.99
CA MET A 9 2.93 6.14 15.25
C MET A 9 3.21 7.62 15.07
N LYS A 10 2.92 8.39 16.12
CA LYS A 10 3.21 9.81 16.18
C LYS A 10 4.52 10.08 16.90
N GLY A 11 5.25 11.11 16.42
CA GLY A 11 6.40 11.67 17.08
C GLY A 11 6.78 12.96 16.40
N SER A 12 6.50 14.12 17.00
CA SER A 12 6.76 15.43 16.42
C SER A 12 7.31 16.40 17.46
N GLY A 13 7.79 17.54 16.99
CA GLY A 13 8.36 18.56 17.83
C GLY A 13 9.80 18.21 18.23
N LYS A 14 10.05 18.06 19.53
CA LYS A 14 11.37 17.78 20.06
C LYS A 14 11.86 16.37 19.73
N ASP A 15 13.15 16.18 19.79
CA ASP A 15 13.82 14.95 19.35
C ASP A 15 13.42 13.69 20.17
N GLU A 16 13.16 13.88 21.45
CA GLU A 16 12.70 12.83 22.37
C GLU A 16 11.39 12.20 21.89
N ASN A 17 10.48 13.00 21.33
CA ASN A 17 9.19 12.51 20.83
C ASN A 17 9.33 11.63 19.59
N LYS A 18 10.39 11.84 18.78
CA LYS A 18 10.68 11.01 17.59
C LYS A 18 11.25 9.64 17.95
N ARG A 19 11.66 9.47 19.20
CA ARG A 19 12.20 8.24 19.78
C ARG A 19 11.22 7.56 20.73
N ALA A 20 9.90 7.76 20.51
CA ALA A 20 8.87 7.09 21.27
C ALA A 20 9.04 5.56 21.16
N PRO A 21 8.83 4.82 22.25
CA PRO A 21 8.92 3.34 22.20
C PRO A 21 7.88 2.78 21.26
N MET A 22 8.20 1.62 20.68
CA MET A 22 7.27 0.89 19.81
C MET A 22 5.97 0.59 20.53
N TYR A 23 4.84 0.84 19.88
CA TYR A 23 3.51 0.73 20.46
C TYR A 23 2.95 -0.69 20.28
N TRP A 24 3.49 -1.63 21.08
CA TRP A 24 3.12 -3.04 21.01
C TRP A 24 1.72 -3.34 21.56
N SER A 25 1.35 -2.67 22.65
CA SER A 25 0.10 -2.86 23.38
C SER A 25 -0.48 -1.55 23.88
N GLU A 26 -1.80 -1.49 24.02
CA GLU A 26 -2.53 -0.40 24.69
C GLU A 26 -2.20 -0.38 26.20
N ASP A 27 -1.84 -1.53 26.79
CA ASP A 27 -1.42 -1.64 28.18
C ASP A 27 0.08 -1.39 28.32
N SER A 28 0.46 -0.23 28.86
CA SER A 28 1.84 0.13 29.11
C SER A 28 2.55 -0.74 30.16
N ALA A 29 1.82 -1.58 30.88
CA ALA A 29 2.36 -2.49 31.90
C ALA A 29 2.75 -3.87 31.33
N VAL A 30 2.47 -4.13 30.04
CA VAL A 30 2.85 -5.38 29.38
C VAL A 30 4.37 -5.56 29.40
N ASP A 31 4.81 -6.78 29.75
CA ASP A 31 6.22 -7.14 29.74
C ASP A 31 6.86 -6.90 28.37
N GLY A 32 8.04 -6.28 28.36
CA GLY A 32 8.75 -5.93 27.15
C GLY A 32 8.45 -4.54 26.60
N MET A 33 7.50 -3.81 27.15
CA MET A 33 7.28 -2.40 26.82
C MET A 33 8.46 -1.54 27.29
N CYS A 34 9.10 -0.83 26.38
CA CYS A 34 10.16 0.11 26.71
C CYS A 34 9.61 1.42 27.26
N LYS A 35 10.35 2.06 28.14
CA LYS A 35 10.10 3.44 28.52
C LYS A 35 10.74 4.36 27.48
N GLY A 36 10.03 5.42 27.11
CA GLY A 36 10.59 6.47 26.26
C GLY A 36 11.72 7.27 26.94
N PRO A 37 12.38 8.19 26.20
CA PRO A 37 13.31 9.16 26.78
C PRO A 37 12.69 9.93 27.93
N ALA A 38 13.52 10.34 28.92
CA ALA A 38 13.05 10.97 30.15
C ALA A 38 12.22 12.25 29.91
N ASP A 39 12.60 13.01 28.87
CA ASP A 39 11.95 14.29 28.53
C ASP A 39 10.90 14.16 27.42
N MET A 40 10.50 12.94 27.05
CA MET A 40 9.45 12.71 26.06
C MET A 40 8.10 13.21 26.58
N ASP A 41 7.35 13.88 25.70
CA ASP A 41 5.98 14.28 26.02
C ASP A 41 5.05 13.04 26.07
N THR A 42 3.92 13.19 26.76
CA THR A 42 2.85 12.20 26.66
C THR A 42 2.24 12.28 25.26
N ILE A 43 2.48 11.27 24.43
CA ILE A 43 1.99 11.21 23.05
C ILE A 43 0.75 10.31 23.01
N LYS A 44 -0.38 10.88 22.61
CA LYS A 44 -1.58 10.10 22.30
C LYS A 44 -1.48 9.60 20.88
N MET A 45 -1.30 8.30 20.69
CA MET A 45 -1.32 7.65 19.37
C MET A 45 -2.70 7.80 18.74
N LYS A 46 -2.74 7.92 17.41
CA LYS A 46 -3.98 8.12 16.65
C LYS A 46 -4.65 6.78 16.32
N TYR A 47 -3.81 5.79 16.04
CA TYR A 47 -4.21 4.44 15.67
C TYR A 47 -3.91 3.49 16.81
N GLY A 48 -4.55 2.34 16.85
CA GLY A 48 -4.35 1.33 17.88
C GLY A 48 -2.93 0.78 17.93
N ALA A 49 -2.61 0.10 19.02
CA ALA A 49 -1.36 -0.64 19.16
C ALA A 49 -1.26 -1.80 18.17
N LEU A 50 -0.09 -2.45 18.06
CA LEU A 50 0.11 -3.59 17.17
C LEU A 50 -0.95 -4.66 17.37
N GLU A 51 -1.21 -5.09 18.60
CA GLU A 51 -2.21 -6.10 18.94
C GLU A 51 -3.60 -5.79 18.40
N THR A 52 -4.01 -4.52 18.46
CA THR A 52 -5.30 -4.06 17.92
C THR A 52 -5.28 -4.04 16.39
N GLN A 53 -4.16 -3.58 15.80
CA GLN A 53 -4.04 -3.48 14.35
C GLN A 53 -3.85 -4.83 13.66
N GLU A 54 -3.35 -5.85 14.35
CA GLU A 54 -3.28 -7.22 13.81
C GLU A 54 -4.66 -7.84 13.58
N GLU A 55 -5.64 -7.47 14.39
CA GLU A 55 -7.03 -7.96 14.32
C GLU A 55 -7.89 -7.14 13.34
N ASP A 56 -7.49 -5.92 13.01
CA ASP A 56 -8.19 -5.05 12.06
C ASP A 56 -7.62 -5.21 10.64
N GLY A 57 -8.36 -5.90 9.77
CA GLY A 57 -7.98 -6.12 8.36
C GLY A 57 -7.75 -4.84 7.54
N ASN A 58 -8.29 -3.69 7.98
CA ASN A 58 -8.14 -2.38 7.33
C ASN A 58 -7.12 -1.46 8.04
N SER A 59 -6.34 -1.99 8.97
CA SER A 59 -5.32 -1.23 9.69
C SER A 59 -4.14 -0.84 8.79
N ILE A 60 -3.39 0.19 9.23
CA ILE A 60 -2.12 0.58 8.59
C ILE A 60 -1.15 -0.60 8.58
N TYR A 61 -1.08 -1.35 9.69
CA TYR A 61 -0.23 -2.54 9.80
C TYR A 61 -0.53 -3.58 8.72
N GLN A 62 -1.80 -3.94 8.55
CA GLN A 62 -2.19 -4.93 7.53
C GLN A 62 -1.94 -4.42 6.11
N PHE A 63 -2.16 -3.13 5.85
CA PHE A 63 -1.85 -2.52 4.56
C PHE A 63 -0.34 -2.57 4.26
N VAL A 64 0.52 -2.21 5.21
CA VAL A 64 1.98 -2.28 5.06
C VAL A 64 2.44 -3.72 4.88
N LYS A 65 1.91 -4.65 5.67
CA LYS A 65 2.20 -6.09 5.55
C LYS A 65 1.86 -6.63 4.16
N GLN A 66 0.68 -6.28 3.62
CA GLN A 66 0.27 -6.67 2.26
C GLN A 66 1.17 -6.02 1.20
N THR A 67 1.54 -4.76 1.38
CA THR A 67 2.45 -4.06 0.46
C THR A 67 3.81 -4.77 0.38
N ILE A 68 4.39 -5.15 1.52
CA ILE A 68 5.65 -5.88 1.57
C ILE A 68 5.51 -7.26 0.92
N LYS A 69 4.40 -7.95 1.18
CA LYS A 69 4.12 -9.25 0.56
C LYS A 69 4.11 -9.15 -0.97
N LEU A 70 3.31 -8.24 -1.53
CA LEU A 70 3.22 -8.05 -2.98
C LEU A 70 4.57 -7.63 -3.59
N ARG A 71 5.31 -6.74 -2.92
CA ARG A 71 6.66 -6.35 -3.36
C ARG A 71 7.63 -7.53 -3.43
N ASN A 72 7.50 -8.50 -2.53
CA ASN A 72 8.35 -9.70 -2.52
C ASN A 72 7.87 -10.76 -3.53
N GLU A 73 6.56 -10.85 -3.76
CA GLU A 73 5.94 -11.77 -4.70
C GLU A 73 6.22 -11.37 -6.16
N TYR A 74 6.24 -10.05 -6.44
CA TYR A 74 6.47 -9.49 -7.77
C TYR A 74 7.83 -8.78 -7.84
N PRO A 75 8.91 -9.46 -8.28
CA PRO A 75 10.26 -8.86 -8.36
C PRO A 75 10.30 -7.65 -9.30
N GLU A 76 9.38 -7.53 -10.26
CA GLU A 76 9.22 -6.39 -11.15
C GLU A 76 9.00 -5.10 -10.35
N ILE A 77 8.24 -5.15 -9.25
CA ILE A 77 7.97 -3.99 -8.41
C ILE A 77 9.28 -3.44 -7.82
N ALA A 78 10.12 -4.33 -7.30
CA ALA A 78 11.35 -3.94 -6.59
C ALA A 78 12.53 -3.66 -7.52
N ARG A 79 12.63 -4.37 -8.66
CA ARG A 79 13.84 -4.44 -9.50
C ARG A 79 13.60 -4.01 -10.94
N GLY A 80 12.34 -3.94 -11.38
CA GLY A 80 11.99 -3.62 -12.76
C GLY A 80 12.23 -2.16 -13.10
N THR A 81 12.51 -1.91 -14.36
CA THR A 81 12.47 -0.57 -14.94
C THR A 81 11.06 -0.01 -14.90
N VAL A 82 10.95 1.30 -14.96
CA VAL A 82 9.68 2.03 -14.87
C VAL A 82 9.38 2.68 -16.22
N THR A 83 8.16 2.43 -16.73
CA THR A 83 7.62 3.17 -17.86
C THR A 83 6.26 3.73 -17.45
N PHE A 84 6.06 5.03 -17.68
CA PHE A 84 4.78 5.67 -17.41
C PHE A 84 3.85 5.49 -18.63
N GLU A 85 2.63 5.01 -18.39
CA GLU A 85 1.60 4.78 -19.42
C GLU A 85 0.69 6.01 -19.51
N GLU A 86 1.16 7.03 -20.26
CA GLU A 86 0.50 8.33 -20.35
C GLU A 86 -0.91 8.25 -20.95
N SER A 87 -1.13 7.33 -21.90
CA SER A 87 -2.40 7.20 -22.61
C SER A 87 -3.59 6.79 -21.74
N VAL A 88 -3.33 6.20 -20.55
CA VAL A 88 -4.32 5.70 -19.61
C VAL A 88 -4.16 6.29 -18.20
N SER A 89 -3.36 7.35 -18.09
CA SER A 89 -3.14 8.09 -16.85
C SER A 89 -3.75 9.49 -16.96
N ASP A 90 -4.25 10.01 -15.83
CA ASP A 90 -4.83 11.35 -15.73
C ASP A 90 -4.53 11.97 -14.34
N ASP A 91 -5.34 12.95 -13.90
CA ASP A 91 -5.20 13.60 -12.59
C ASP A 91 -5.64 12.72 -11.41
N LYS A 92 -6.35 11.62 -11.66
CA LYS A 92 -6.85 10.67 -10.66
C LYS A 92 -6.16 9.31 -10.73
N VAL A 93 -5.75 8.91 -11.93
CA VAL A 93 -5.20 7.57 -12.21
C VAL A 93 -3.76 7.68 -12.67
N CYS A 94 -2.89 6.91 -12.03
CA CYS A 94 -1.51 6.74 -12.49
C CYS A 94 -1.27 5.28 -12.86
N VAL A 95 -0.84 5.03 -14.10
CA VAL A 95 -0.48 3.68 -14.57
C VAL A 95 1.00 3.62 -14.86
N ILE A 96 1.67 2.68 -14.21
CA ILE A 96 3.11 2.43 -14.35
C ILE A 96 3.32 1.00 -14.78
N LYS A 97 4.03 0.83 -15.91
CA LYS A 97 4.54 -0.48 -16.32
C LYS A 97 5.87 -0.75 -15.65
N LYS A 98 6.01 -1.93 -15.11
CA LYS A 98 7.26 -2.43 -14.52
C LYS A 98 7.75 -3.63 -15.34
N THR A 99 9.00 -3.57 -15.81
CA THR A 99 9.63 -4.63 -16.61
C THR A 99 10.87 -5.15 -15.92
N TYR A 100 10.92 -6.45 -15.67
CA TYR A 100 12.07 -7.15 -15.09
C TYR A 100 12.36 -8.46 -15.85
N GLY A 101 13.49 -8.52 -16.54
CA GLY A 101 13.79 -9.63 -17.46
C GLY A 101 12.76 -9.67 -18.60
N ASN A 102 12.07 -10.80 -18.74
CA ASN A 102 11.02 -11.00 -19.74
C ASN A 102 9.61 -10.83 -19.15
N SER A 103 9.50 -10.41 -17.91
CA SER A 103 8.22 -10.24 -17.23
C SER A 103 7.84 -8.77 -17.12
N GLU A 104 6.57 -8.49 -17.35
CA GLU A 104 5.97 -7.17 -17.23
C GLU A 104 4.71 -7.22 -16.39
N LEU A 105 4.45 -6.16 -15.66
CA LEU A 105 3.19 -5.91 -14.98
C LEU A 105 2.87 -4.41 -15.00
N LEU A 106 1.60 -4.11 -14.79
CA LEU A 106 1.12 -2.74 -14.58
C LEU A 106 0.81 -2.54 -13.09
N LEU A 107 1.22 -1.40 -12.56
CA LEU A 107 0.73 -0.87 -11.29
C LEU A 107 -0.25 0.24 -11.62
N VAL A 108 -1.52 0.01 -11.34
CA VAL A 108 -2.59 0.97 -11.54
C VAL A 108 -2.96 1.58 -10.20
N TYR A 109 -2.80 2.88 -10.07
CA TYR A 109 -3.09 3.64 -8.84
C TYR A 109 -4.34 4.48 -9.05
N ASN A 110 -5.32 4.34 -8.17
CA ASN A 110 -6.37 5.33 -8.00
C ASN A 110 -5.98 6.28 -6.85
N LEU A 111 -5.71 7.52 -7.19
CA LEU A 111 -5.30 8.59 -6.26
C LEU A 111 -6.50 9.43 -5.77
N ALA A 112 -7.69 9.17 -6.30
CA ALA A 112 -8.93 9.84 -5.91
C ALA A 112 -9.66 9.07 -4.80
N PRO A 113 -10.53 9.74 -4.03
CA PRO A 113 -11.36 9.08 -3.01
C PRO A 113 -12.52 8.27 -3.62
N GLU A 114 -12.91 8.55 -4.88
CA GLU A 114 -14.00 7.87 -5.57
C GLU A 114 -13.48 6.64 -6.32
N SER A 115 -14.39 5.71 -6.63
CA SER A 115 -14.14 4.63 -7.57
C SER A 115 -13.89 5.19 -8.98
N VAL A 116 -12.99 4.56 -9.73
CA VAL A 116 -12.67 4.91 -11.12
C VAL A 116 -12.72 3.69 -12.01
N GLU A 117 -12.97 3.93 -13.30
CA GLU A 117 -12.83 2.93 -14.36
C GLU A 117 -11.64 3.32 -15.24
N VAL A 118 -10.79 2.34 -15.53
CA VAL A 118 -9.59 2.51 -16.36
C VAL A 118 -9.67 1.53 -17.54
N ASP A 119 -9.70 2.07 -18.75
CA ASP A 119 -9.66 1.27 -19.97
C ASP A 119 -8.21 0.85 -20.29
N LEU A 120 -7.89 -0.41 -20.01
CA LEU A 120 -6.60 -1.02 -20.29
C LEU A 120 -6.57 -1.81 -21.61
N SER A 121 -7.63 -1.75 -22.45
CA SER A 121 -7.75 -2.55 -23.67
C SER A 121 -6.61 -2.29 -24.67
N GLY A 122 -6.04 -1.08 -24.66
CA GLY A 122 -4.91 -0.68 -25.51
C GLY A 122 -3.53 -0.85 -24.85
N VAL A 123 -3.46 -1.37 -23.62
CA VAL A 123 -2.21 -1.51 -22.85
C VAL A 123 -1.78 -2.97 -22.80
N THR A 124 -0.46 -3.21 -22.82
CA THR A 124 0.12 -4.56 -22.73
C THR A 124 0.89 -4.76 -21.42
N ALA A 125 0.86 -6.00 -20.92
CA ALA A 125 1.75 -6.50 -19.86
C ALA A 125 2.38 -7.81 -20.33
N GLY A 126 3.60 -7.74 -20.83
CA GLY A 126 4.25 -8.84 -21.52
C GLY A 126 3.54 -9.18 -22.84
N GLU A 127 3.11 -10.43 -22.98
CA GLU A 127 2.38 -10.92 -24.17
C GLU A 127 0.86 -10.72 -24.04
N LYS A 128 0.35 -10.31 -22.87
CA LYS A 128 -1.07 -10.12 -22.61
C LYS A 128 -1.54 -8.70 -22.92
N SER A 129 -2.78 -8.57 -23.33
CA SER A 129 -3.45 -7.29 -23.58
C SER A 129 -4.97 -7.43 -23.48
N GLY A 130 -5.66 -6.33 -23.24
CA GLY A 130 -7.13 -6.29 -23.23
C GLY A 130 -7.75 -7.32 -22.29
N SER A 131 -8.58 -8.21 -22.84
CA SER A 131 -9.29 -9.26 -22.08
C SER A 131 -8.38 -10.36 -21.51
N ASP A 132 -7.14 -10.45 -21.95
CA ASP A 132 -6.19 -11.46 -21.45
C ASP A 132 -5.47 -10.99 -20.18
N LEU A 133 -5.59 -9.72 -19.83
CA LEU A 133 -5.05 -9.16 -18.60
C LEU A 133 -5.80 -9.72 -17.37
N GLU A 134 -5.06 -9.94 -16.30
CA GLU A 134 -5.58 -10.48 -15.04
C GLU A 134 -5.14 -9.64 -13.85
N VAL A 135 -5.96 -9.60 -12.80
CA VAL A 135 -5.58 -9.02 -11.51
C VAL A 135 -4.58 -9.95 -10.82
N GLY A 136 -3.36 -9.49 -10.61
CA GLY A 136 -2.31 -10.19 -9.90
C GLY A 136 -2.34 -9.96 -8.39
N GLY A 137 -2.75 -8.77 -7.95
CA GLY A 137 -2.84 -8.41 -6.55
C GLY A 137 -3.43 -7.02 -6.35
N VAL A 138 -3.87 -6.74 -5.12
CA VAL A 138 -4.53 -5.50 -4.77
C VAL A 138 -4.04 -4.93 -3.43
N LEU A 139 -4.02 -3.62 -3.33
CA LEU A 139 -3.92 -2.88 -2.08
C LEU A 139 -5.16 -1.99 -1.98
N LEU A 140 -6.02 -2.26 -1.03
CA LEU A 140 -7.29 -1.58 -0.83
C LEU A 140 -7.30 -0.88 0.53
N THR A 141 -7.95 0.27 0.60
CA THR A 141 -8.12 1.03 1.85
C THR A 141 -9.50 0.82 2.48
N GLY A 142 -10.33 -0.06 1.89
CA GLY A 142 -11.69 -0.37 2.32
C GLY A 142 -12.06 -1.80 1.97
N THR A 143 -13.34 -2.09 1.96
CA THR A 143 -13.92 -3.42 1.71
C THR A 143 -14.43 -3.63 0.28
N GLU A 144 -14.42 -2.58 -0.55
CA GLU A 144 -14.81 -2.67 -1.95
C GLU A 144 -13.73 -3.39 -2.76
N GLU A 145 -14.13 -4.21 -3.72
CA GLU A 145 -13.23 -5.01 -4.53
C GLU A 145 -12.86 -4.29 -5.83
N ALA A 146 -11.67 -4.57 -6.34
CA ALA A 146 -11.28 -4.19 -7.70
C ALA A 146 -11.68 -5.31 -8.68
N VAL A 147 -12.26 -4.92 -9.82
CA VAL A 147 -12.77 -5.87 -10.84
C VAL A 147 -12.16 -5.50 -12.19
N LEU A 148 -11.54 -6.47 -12.85
CA LEU A 148 -11.07 -6.35 -14.23
C LEU A 148 -11.94 -7.24 -15.13
N GLN A 149 -12.64 -6.60 -16.06
CA GLN A 149 -13.51 -7.29 -17.00
C GLN A 149 -13.34 -6.69 -18.40
N ASP A 150 -13.10 -7.54 -19.39
CA ASP A 150 -13.00 -7.17 -20.82
C ASP A 150 -11.99 -6.00 -21.06
N GLY A 151 -10.90 -5.97 -20.30
CA GLY A 151 -9.87 -4.93 -20.39
C GLY A 151 -10.21 -3.64 -19.64
N THR A 152 -11.38 -3.54 -19.00
CA THR A 152 -11.77 -2.41 -18.15
C THR A 152 -11.54 -2.78 -16.68
N LEU A 153 -10.73 -1.99 -15.98
CA LEU A 153 -10.48 -2.11 -14.55
C LEU A 153 -11.33 -1.11 -13.78
N THR A 154 -12.28 -1.62 -12.98
CA THR A 154 -12.98 -0.83 -11.96
C THR A 154 -12.26 -0.99 -10.64
N MET A 155 -11.87 0.12 -10.00
CA MET A 155 -11.12 0.09 -8.75
C MET A 155 -11.62 1.13 -7.75
N PRO A 156 -11.71 0.78 -6.46
CA PRO A 156 -12.18 1.68 -5.42
C PRO A 156 -11.20 2.84 -5.17
N GLY A 157 -11.66 3.84 -4.42
CA GLY A 157 -10.84 5.01 -4.05
C GLY A 157 -9.58 4.62 -3.28
N TYR A 158 -8.49 5.35 -3.51
CA TYR A 158 -7.20 5.17 -2.84
C TYR A 158 -6.70 3.72 -2.85
N SER A 159 -6.70 3.11 -4.03
CA SER A 159 -6.29 1.72 -4.20
C SER A 159 -5.13 1.57 -5.19
N VAL A 160 -4.47 0.43 -5.13
CA VAL A 160 -3.47 0.01 -6.12
C VAL A 160 -3.80 -1.39 -6.58
N VAL A 161 -3.81 -1.59 -7.90
CA VAL A 161 -4.05 -2.91 -8.51
C VAL A 161 -2.85 -3.29 -9.35
N ILE A 162 -2.37 -4.51 -9.16
CA ILE A 162 -1.36 -5.14 -10.01
C ILE A 162 -2.12 -5.87 -11.12
N VAL A 163 -1.79 -5.55 -12.37
CA VAL A 163 -2.37 -6.19 -13.56
C VAL A 163 -1.25 -6.83 -14.38
N LYS A 164 -1.45 -8.06 -14.81
CA LYS A 164 -0.47 -8.85 -15.56
C LYS A 164 -1.10 -9.74 -16.59
#